data_f13f7ce079ed5fdf1ba3708e362cf240
#
_entry.id   f13f7ce079ed5fdf1ba3708e362cf240
#
_cell.length_a   1.000
_cell.length_b   1.000
_cell.length_c   1.000
_cell.angle_alpha   90.00
_cell.angle_beta   90.00
_cell.angle_gamma   90.00
#
_symmetry.space_group_name_H-M   'P 1'
#
loop_
_entity.id
_entity.type
_entity.pdbx_description
1 polymer ?
#
loop_
_entity_poly.entity_id
_entity_poly.type
_entity_poly.pdbx_seq_one_letter_code
_entity_poly.pdbx_strand_id
1 'polypeptide(L)'
;MGTNQRAQIVMDDDEIEEFLRRSRTATLATRGREGSVHLVAMWYALLDGEIWFETKAKSQKAVNIRRDPAVSVMVEDGVTYDRLRGVAVEGTAEIVDDPDSLLRVGISVWERYNGEYTDEMRPFVDQMMHKRVAVRVVPTRVRSWDHAKLGLPDMPVAGSTAAFL
;
A
#
# COMPACT_ATOMS: atom_id res chain seq x y z
N MET A 1 -24.77 -22.15 17.07
CA MET A 1 -24.54 -20.78 16.57
C MET A 1 -23.19 -20.79 15.88
N GLY A 2 -23.14 -20.53 14.57
CA GLY A 2 -21.86 -20.47 13.85
C GLY A 2 -21.05 -19.28 14.36
N THR A 3 -19.80 -19.53 14.72
CA THR A 3 -18.85 -18.48 15.13
C THR A 3 -18.63 -17.54 13.95
N ASN A 4 -18.76 -16.23 14.16
CA ASN A 4 -18.48 -15.25 13.09
C ASN A 4 -16.97 -15.20 12.84
N GLN A 5 -16.46 -16.08 11.98
CA GLN A 5 -15.03 -16.18 11.64
C GLN A 5 -14.47 -14.84 11.17
N ARG A 6 -15.26 -14.05 10.48
CA ARG A 6 -14.82 -12.73 10.00
C ARG A 6 -14.47 -11.78 11.15
N ALA A 7 -15.22 -11.83 12.25
CA ALA A 7 -14.91 -11.00 13.42
C ALA A 7 -13.63 -11.46 14.13
N GLN A 8 -13.26 -12.73 14.02
CA GLN A 8 -12.07 -13.29 14.66
C GLN A 8 -10.77 -12.87 13.97
N ILE A 9 -10.80 -12.66 12.64
CA ILE A 9 -9.61 -12.37 11.83
C ILE A 9 -9.32 -10.88 11.66
N VAL A 10 -10.18 -9.99 12.16
CA VAL A 10 -9.96 -8.55 12.07
C VAL A 10 -8.72 -8.15 12.89
N MET A 11 -7.86 -7.34 12.31
CA MET A 11 -6.76 -6.69 12.99
C MET A 11 -7.24 -5.41 13.68
N ASP A 12 -6.70 -5.12 14.85
CA ASP A 12 -6.87 -3.81 15.50
C ASP A 12 -5.97 -2.74 14.84
N ASP A 13 -6.06 -1.50 15.30
CA ASP A 13 -5.35 -0.37 14.69
C ASP A 13 -3.82 -0.52 14.81
N ASP A 14 -3.32 -1.01 15.94
CA ASP A 14 -1.88 -1.23 16.16
C ASP A 14 -1.35 -2.35 15.26
N GLU A 15 -2.12 -3.43 15.09
CA GLU A 15 -1.80 -4.54 14.20
C GLU A 15 -1.79 -4.09 12.72
N ILE A 16 -2.74 -3.24 12.33
CA ILE A 16 -2.80 -2.67 10.98
C ILE A 16 -1.57 -1.79 10.72
N GLU A 17 -1.24 -0.89 11.66
CA GLU A 17 -0.08 -0.01 11.53
C GLU A 17 1.22 -0.83 11.41
N GLU A 18 1.42 -1.80 12.28
CA GLU A 18 2.60 -2.67 12.22
C GLU A 18 2.66 -3.48 10.92
N PHE A 19 1.52 -4.01 10.45
CA PHE A 19 1.46 -4.75 9.20
C PHE A 19 1.83 -3.85 8.01
N LEU A 20 1.29 -2.64 7.92
CA LEU A 20 1.61 -1.68 6.87
C LEU A 20 3.08 -1.22 6.95
N ARG A 21 3.61 -1.05 8.16
CA ARG A 21 4.99 -0.65 8.38
C ARG A 21 5.99 -1.71 7.88
N ARG A 22 5.68 -2.99 8.05
CA ARG A 22 6.54 -4.13 7.65
C ARG A 22 6.39 -4.51 6.18
N SER A 23 5.20 -4.36 5.62
CA SER A 23 4.93 -4.70 4.23
C SER A 23 5.62 -3.71 3.26
N ARG A 24 5.87 -4.13 2.03
CA ARG A 24 6.65 -3.35 1.06
C ARG A 24 5.92 -3.04 -0.24
N THR A 25 4.89 -3.79 -0.57
CA THR A 25 4.16 -3.63 -1.82
C THR A 25 2.68 -3.43 -1.55
N ALA A 26 2.10 -2.45 -2.21
CA ALA A 26 0.67 -2.23 -2.23
C ALA A 26 0.14 -2.30 -3.65
N THR A 27 -1.06 -2.82 -3.83
CA THR A 27 -1.79 -2.74 -5.09
C THR A 27 -2.72 -1.53 -5.06
N LEU A 28 -2.50 -0.59 -5.97
CA LEU A 28 -3.36 0.58 -6.16
C LEU A 28 -4.33 0.35 -7.31
N ALA A 29 -5.61 0.51 -7.04
CA ALA A 29 -6.70 0.50 -8.01
C ALA A 29 -7.17 1.91 -8.31
N THR A 30 -7.21 2.29 -9.58
CA THR A 30 -7.77 3.57 -10.06
C THR A 30 -8.76 3.30 -11.19
N ARG A 31 -9.75 4.17 -11.37
CA ARG A 31 -10.77 4.00 -12.40
C ARG A 31 -10.33 4.61 -13.73
N GLY A 32 -10.28 3.78 -14.77
CA GLY A 32 -10.04 4.20 -16.14
C GLY A 32 -11.23 4.98 -16.76
N ARG A 33 -11.01 5.60 -17.92
CA ARG A 33 -12.00 6.49 -18.58
C ARG A 33 -13.31 5.78 -18.90
N GLU A 34 -13.24 4.50 -19.28
CA GLU A 34 -14.39 3.70 -19.70
C GLU A 34 -14.91 2.79 -18.56
N GLY A 35 -14.59 3.15 -17.30
CA GLY A 35 -15.00 2.37 -16.13
C GLY A 35 -14.13 1.14 -15.84
N SER A 36 -13.12 0.85 -16.68
CA SER A 36 -12.16 -0.21 -16.42
C SER A 36 -11.36 0.08 -15.14
N VAL A 37 -10.97 -0.96 -14.43
CA VAL A 37 -10.11 -0.83 -13.25
C VAL A 37 -8.65 -0.99 -13.68
N HIS A 38 -7.85 0.05 -13.45
CA HIS A 38 -6.40 0.00 -13.63
C HIS A 38 -5.75 -0.37 -12.30
N LEU A 39 -5.08 -1.53 -12.26
CA LEU A 39 -4.37 -2.06 -11.11
C LEU A 39 -2.87 -1.98 -11.32
N VAL A 40 -2.15 -1.62 -10.28
CA VAL A 40 -0.68 -1.58 -10.30
C VAL A 40 -0.10 -1.85 -8.92
N ALA A 41 0.90 -2.74 -8.86
CA ALA A 41 1.72 -2.93 -7.66
C ALA A 41 2.71 -1.78 -7.52
N MET A 42 2.82 -1.21 -6.33
CA MET A 42 3.65 -0.04 -6.06
C MET A 42 4.35 -0.13 -4.70
N TRP A 43 5.50 0.47 -4.61
CA TRP A 43 6.07 0.90 -3.34
C TRP A 43 5.24 2.05 -2.78
N TYR A 44 5.26 2.21 -1.46
CA TYR A 44 4.50 3.25 -0.79
C TYR A 44 5.25 3.83 0.41
N ALA A 45 4.97 5.09 0.69
CA ALA A 45 5.37 5.78 1.90
C ALA A 45 4.29 5.64 2.98
N LEU A 46 4.69 5.79 4.22
CA LEU A 46 3.79 5.97 5.36
C LEU A 46 4.11 7.32 6.00
N LEU A 47 3.18 8.25 5.98
CA LEU A 47 3.29 9.54 6.61
C LEU A 47 2.05 9.77 7.49
N ASP A 48 2.29 10.02 8.77
CA ASP A 48 1.23 10.31 9.73
C ASP A 48 0.13 9.21 9.79
N GLY A 49 0.55 7.93 9.60
CA GLY A 49 -0.36 6.76 9.57
C GLY A 49 -1.09 6.55 8.25
N GLU A 50 -0.90 7.40 7.25
CA GLU A 50 -1.56 7.31 5.95
C GLU A 50 -0.62 6.72 4.88
N ILE A 51 -1.22 6.02 3.92
CA ILE A 51 -0.52 5.49 2.74
C ILE A 51 -0.36 6.61 1.71
N TRP A 52 0.87 6.81 1.28
CA TRP A 52 1.21 7.73 0.20
C TRP A 52 1.96 6.99 -0.90
N PHE A 53 1.70 7.39 -2.12
CA PHE A 53 2.46 6.92 -3.29
C PHE A 53 3.20 8.07 -3.93
N GLU A 54 4.25 7.74 -4.67
CA GLU A 54 4.87 8.64 -5.63
C GLU A 54 4.72 8.07 -7.03
N THR A 55 4.47 8.92 -8.01
CA THR A 55 4.31 8.47 -9.39
C THR A 55 4.63 9.60 -10.38
N LYS A 56 5.00 9.24 -11.60
CA LYS A 56 5.21 10.26 -12.64
C LYS A 56 3.92 11.05 -12.86
N ALA A 57 4.03 12.37 -12.94
CA ALA A 57 2.89 13.28 -13.07
C ALA A 57 1.97 12.99 -14.27
N LYS A 58 2.51 12.33 -15.32
CA LYS A 58 1.79 11.96 -16.56
C LYS A 58 1.44 10.47 -16.62
N SER A 59 1.61 9.70 -15.51
CA SER A 59 1.26 8.28 -15.50
C SER A 59 -0.25 8.07 -15.60
N GLN A 60 -0.66 6.88 -16.09
CA GLN A 60 -2.08 6.54 -16.24
C GLN A 60 -2.84 6.68 -14.92
N LYS A 61 -2.25 6.24 -13.81
CA LYS A 61 -2.87 6.36 -12.48
C LYS A 61 -3.05 7.83 -12.05
N ALA A 62 -2.06 8.69 -12.29
CA ALA A 62 -2.19 10.13 -11.98
C ALA A 62 -3.26 10.81 -12.84
N VAL A 63 -3.37 10.45 -14.11
CA VAL A 63 -4.42 10.91 -15.01
C VAL A 63 -5.79 10.44 -14.53
N ASN A 64 -5.90 9.17 -14.13
CA ASN A 64 -7.13 8.60 -13.62
C ASN A 64 -7.59 9.32 -12.33
N ILE A 65 -6.69 9.51 -11.38
CA ILE A 65 -6.97 10.15 -10.07
C ILE A 65 -7.45 11.60 -10.26
N ARG A 66 -6.83 12.34 -11.18
CA ARG A 66 -7.27 13.73 -11.45
C ARG A 66 -8.69 13.81 -12.00
N ARG A 67 -9.14 12.78 -12.70
CA ARG A 67 -10.50 12.71 -13.24
C ARG A 67 -11.49 12.13 -12.23
N ASP A 68 -11.10 11.10 -11.51
CA ASP A 68 -11.92 10.39 -10.52
C ASP A 68 -11.01 10.01 -9.36
N PRO A 69 -11.11 10.72 -8.22
CA PRO A 69 -10.21 10.51 -7.09
C PRO A 69 -10.52 9.24 -6.28
N ALA A 70 -11.60 8.53 -6.58
CA ALA A 70 -11.92 7.28 -5.90
C ALA A 70 -10.86 6.21 -6.17
N VAL A 71 -10.29 5.66 -5.10
CA VAL A 71 -9.25 4.64 -5.15
C VAL A 71 -9.53 3.50 -4.18
N SER A 72 -8.91 2.37 -4.46
CA SER A 72 -8.76 1.29 -3.50
C SER A 72 -7.30 0.87 -3.43
N VAL A 73 -6.83 0.58 -2.22
CA VAL A 73 -5.47 0.10 -1.98
C VAL A 73 -5.54 -1.22 -1.23
N MET A 74 -4.73 -2.18 -1.63
CA MET A 74 -4.58 -3.44 -0.91
C MET A 74 -3.10 -3.71 -0.63
N VAL A 75 -2.82 -4.04 0.62
CA VAL A 75 -1.55 -4.61 1.06
C VAL A 75 -1.86 -5.99 1.59
N GLU A 76 -1.19 -7.02 1.08
CA GLU A 76 -1.49 -8.40 1.44
C GLU A 76 -0.20 -9.21 1.59
N ASP A 77 -0.29 -10.31 2.34
CA ASP A 77 0.79 -11.26 2.58
C ASP A 77 0.19 -12.64 2.88
N GLY A 78 1.04 -13.66 2.78
CA GLY A 78 0.67 -15.04 3.05
C GLY A 78 0.34 -15.83 1.78
N VAL A 79 0.73 -17.10 1.77
CA VAL A 79 0.56 -18.01 0.63
C VAL A 79 -0.51 -19.06 0.91
N THR A 80 -0.62 -19.53 2.15
CA THR A 80 -1.57 -20.55 2.59
C THR A 80 -2.71 -19.93 3.37
N TYR A 81 -3.88 -20.56 3.38
CA TYR A 81 -5.08 -20.02 3.99
C TYR A 81 -4.91 -19.66 5.47
N ASP A 82 -4.16 -20.45 6.22
CA ASP A 82 -3.83 -20.22 7.63
C ASP A 82 -2.90 -19.03 7.86
N ARG A 83 -2.26 -18.50 6.79
CA ARG A 83 -1.30 -17.40 6.84
C ARG A 83 -1.73 -16.15 6.07
N LEU A 84 -2.88 -16.20 5.39
CA LEU A 84 -3.37 -15.04 4.65
C LEU A 84 -3.64 -13.87 5.60
N ARG A 85 -3.09 -12.71 5.28
CA ARG A 85 -3.37 -11.47 6.00
C ARG A 85 -3.28 -10.27 5.08
N GLY A 86 -3.97 -9.22 5.42
CA GLY A 86 -3.94 -8.01 4.61
C GLY A 86 -4.80 -6.90 5.14
N VAL A 87 -4.62 -5.75 4.50
CA VAL A 87 -5.37 -4.51 4.72
C VAL A 87 -5.86 -4.01 3.39
N ALA A 88 -7.15 -3.74 3.29
CA ALA A 88 -7.78 -3.09 2.14
C ALA A 88 -8.36 -1.74 2.55
N VAL A 89 -7.97 -0.70 1.84
CA VAL A 89 -8.40 0.69 2.06
C VAL A 89 -9.22 1.14 0.86
N GLU A 90 -10.45 1.59 1.11
CA GLU A 90 -11.24 2.37 0.15
C GLU A 90 -11.14 3.83 0.55
N GLY A 91 -10.98 4.73 -0.41
CA GLY A 91 -10.84 6.14 -0.11
C GLY A 91 -10.76 7.03 -1.34
N THR A 92 -10.31 8.24 -1.11
CA THR A 92 -10.01 9.21 -2.16
C THR A 92 -8.53 9.50 -2.21
N ALA A 93 -8.01 9.74 -3.41
CA ALA A 93 -6.62 10.12 -3.62
C ALA A 93 -6.50 11.60 -3.93
N GLU A 94 -5.58 12.27 -3.26
CA GLU A 94 -5.20 13.66 -3.49
C GLU A 94 -3.83 13.70 -4.19
N ILE A 95 -3.76 14.42 -5.30
CA ILE A 95 -2.48 14.70 -5.96
C ILE A 95 -1.83 15.91 -5.25
N VAL A 96 -0.62 15.70 -4.77
CA VAL A 96 0.17 16.70 -4.06
C VAL A 96 1.49 16.89 -4.80
N ASP A 97 1.86 18.14 -5.09
CA ASP A 97 3.05 18.50 -5.88
C ASP A 97 3.90 19.59 -5.22
N ASP A 98 3.58 19.98 -3.99
CA ASP A 98 4.42 20.92 -3.26
C ASP A 98 5.77 20.30 -2.86
N PRO A 99 6.86 21.07 -2.85
CA PRO A 99 8.21 20.56 -2.64
C PRO A 99 8.42 19.86 -1.29
N ASP A 100 7.77 20.33 -0.23
CA ASP A 100 7.95 19.79 1.12
C ASP A 100 7.30 18.42 1.25
N SER A 101 6.08 18.27 0.75
CA SER A 101 5.38 16.97 0.71
C SER A 101 6.11 15.97 -0.19
N LEU A 102 6.59 16.40 -1.35
CA LEU A 102 7.39 15.55 -2.24
C LEU A 102 8.66 15.05 -1.54
N LEU A 103 9.35 15.93 -0.83
CA LEU A 103 10.54 15.53 -0.08
C LEU A 103 10.20 14.53 1.04
N ARG A 104 9.18 14.79 1.84
CA ARG A 104 8.74 13.87 2.90
C ARG A 104 8.39 12.48 2.37
N VAL A 105 7.65 12.42 1.27
CA VAL A 105 7.32 11.16 0.61
C VAL A 105 8.58 10.47 0.09
N GLY A 106 9.47 11.23 -0.56
CA GLY A 106 10.74 10.71 -1.07
C GLY A 106 11.62 10.13 0.03
N ILE A 107 11.75 10.80 1.16
CA ILE A 107 12.51 10.31 2.33
C ILE A 107 11.86 9.05 2.88
N SER A 108 10.55 9.04 3.10
CA SER A 108 9.85 7.85 3.60
C SER A 108 10.01 6.64 2.68
N VAL A 109 9.92 6.83 1.36
CA VAL A 109 10.19 5.75 0.39
C VAL A 109 11.66 5.32 0.48
N TRP A 110 12.60 6.26 0.55
CA TRP A 110 14.02 5.93 0.68
C TRP A 110 14.27 5.04 1.89
N GLU A 111 13.84 5.46 3.07
CA GLU A 111 14.05 4.73 4.33
C GLU A 111 13.42 3.34 4.33
N ARG A 112 12.26 3.20 3.71
CA ARG A 112 11.56 1.91 3.64
C ARG A 112 12.23 0.89 2.72
N TYR A 113 12.95 1.33 1.68
CA TYR A 113 13.42 0.44 0.62
C TYR A 113 14.94 0.45 0.42
N ASN A 114 15.66 1.46 0.93
CA ASN A 114 17.10 1.60 0.71
C ASN A 114 17.90 1.68 2.03
N GLY A 115 17.31 2.12 3.13
CA GLY A 115 17.96 2.27 4.42
C GLY A 115 17.87 3.68 4.97
N GLU A 116 18.57 3.96 6.06
CA GLU A 116 18.52 5.24 6.77
C GLU A 116 18.80 6.42 5.83
N TYR A 117 17.99 7.47 5.95
CA TYR A 117 18.19 8.72 5.23
C TYR A 117 19.18 9.62 5.98
N THR A 118 20.13 10.16 5.25
CA THR A 118 21.01 11.25 5.71
C THR A 118 20.99 12.35 4.64
N ASP A 119 21.46 13.54 5.01
CA ASP A 119 21.53 14.69 4.06
C ASP A 119 22.36 14.39 2.81
N GLU A 120 23.31 13.47 2.90
CA GLU A 120 24.11 12.99 1.77
C GLU A 120 23.26 12.25 0.74
N MET A 121 22.11 11.68 1.16
CA MET A 121 21.18 10.96 0.28
C MET A 121 20.23 11.92 -0.48
N ARG A 122 20.20 13.19 -0.10
CA ARG A 122 19.31 14.19 -0.69
C ARG A 122 19.34 14.22 -2.23
N PRO A 123 20.49 14.20 -2.92
CA PRO A 123 20.52 14.21 -4.38
C PRO A 123 19.85 12.98 -5.02
N PHE A 124 19.94 11.81 -4.36
CA PHE A 124 19.29 10.58 -4.84
C PHE A 124 17.77 10.64 -4.67
N VAL A 125 17.30 11.16 -3.55
CA VAL A 125 15.86 11.39 -3.31
C VAL A 125 15.32 12.40 -4.31
N ASP A 126 15.99 13.52 -4.54
CA ASP A 126 15.59 14.53 -5.53
C ASP A 126 15.52 13.93 -6.94
N GLN A 127 16.51 13.11 -7.31
CA GLN A 127 16.51 12.40 -8.59
C GLN A 127 15.35 11.41 -8.70
N MET A 128 15.07 10.66 -7.64
CA MET A 128 13.95 9.72 -7.58
C MET A 128 12.63 10.46 -7.75
N MET A 129 12.46 11.61 -7.11
CA MET A 129 11.22 12.39 -7.14
C MET A 129 11.09 13.29 -8.39
N HIS A 130 12.12 13.33 -9.26
CA HIS A 130 12.08 14.16 -10.46
C HIS A 130 10.89 13.84 -11.38
N LYS A 131 10.11 14.85 -11.75
CA LYS A 131 8.87 14.76 -12.57
C LYS A 131 7.78 13.87 -11.96
N ARG A 132 7.80 13.68 -10.64
CA ARG A 132 6.78 12.93 -9.91
C ARG A 132 5.84 13.85 -9.14
N VAL A 133 4.75 13.28 -8.74
CA VAL A 133 3.77 13.83 -7.80
C VAL A 133 3.61 12.84 -6.66
N ALA A 134 3.28 13.34 -5.50
CA ALA A 134 2.81 12.52 -4.39
C ALA A 134 1.30 12.28 -4.52
N VAL A 135 0.85 11.13 -4.06
CA VAL A 135 -0.56 10.74 -4.03
C VAL A 135 -0.88 10.35 -2.60
N ARG A 136 -1.62 11.20 -1.90
CA ARG A 136 -2.13 10.93 -0.57
C ARG A 136 -3.40 10.10 -0.66
N VAL A 137 -3.49 9.00 0.07
CA VAL A 137 -4.71 8.21 0.18
C VAL A 137 -5.43 8.59 1.47
N VAL A 138 -6.58 9.22 1.33
CA VAL A 138 -7.46 9.58 2.45
C VAL A 138 -8.49 8.46 2.62
N PRO A 139 -8.39 7.64 3.69
CA PRO A 139 -9.25 6.50 3.86
C PRO A 139 -10.68 6.91 4.22
N THR A 140 -11.66 6.27 3.60
CA THR A 140 -13.07 6.33 3.99
C THR A 140 -13.53 5.04 4.65
N ARG A 141 -12.87 3.94 4.32
CA ARG A 141 -13.13 2.62 4.89
C ARG A 141 -11.89 1.76 4.89
N VAL A 142 -11.60 1.13 6.02
CA VAL A 142 -10.51 0.16 6.17
C VAL A 142 -11.09 -1.20 6.52
N ARG A 143 -10.59 -2.25 5.87
CA ARG A 143 -10.87 -3.64 6.21
C ARG A 143 -9.54 -4.35 6.39
N SER A 144 -9.49 -5.26 7.36
CA SER A 144 -8.30 -6.06 7.62
C SER A 144 -8.67 -7.52 7.87
N TRP A 145 -7.70 -8.40 7.71
CA TRP A 145 -7.80 -9.82 8.03
C TRP A 145 -6.42 -10.38 8.37
N ASP A 146 -6.39 -11.27 9.36
CA ASP A 146 -5.25 -12.09 9.69
C ASP A 146 -5.74 -13.50 10.07
N HIS A 147 -5.57 -14.45 9.16
CA HIS A 147 -6.04 -15.82 9.34
C HIS A 147 -5.24 -16.60 10.38
N ALA A 148 -4.05 -16.14 10.79
CA ALA A 148 -3.32 -16.74 11.89
C ALA A 148 -4.12 -16.72 13.20
N LYS A 149 -5.03 -15.75 13.36
CA LYS A 149 -5.96 -15.65 14.51
C LYS A 149 -6.98 -16.79 14.59
N LEU A 150 -7.16 -17.57 13.52
CA LEU A 150 -8.03 -18.76 13.52
C LEU A 150 -7.42 -19.95 14.24
N GLY A 151 -6.10 -19.92 14.52
CA GLY A 151 -5.40 -21.03 15.20
C GLY A 151 -5.42 -22.34 14.40
N LEU A 152 -5.50 -22.25 13.07
CA LEU A 152 -5.48 -23.42 12.19
C LEU A 152 -4.07 -24.06 12.18
N PRO A 153 -3.97 -25.39 11.99
CA PRO A 153 -2.66 -26.02 11.79
C PRO A 153 -2.00 -25.50 10.53
N ASP A 154 -0.65 -25.49 10.53
CA ASP A 154 0.12 -25.09 9.37
C ASP A 154 -0.26 -25.89 8.12
N MET A 155 -0.60 -25.20 7.05
CA MET A 155 -0.99 -25.82 5.78
C MET A 155 0.21 -25.90 4.84
N PRO A 156 0.48 -27.08 4.25
CA PRO A 156 1.58 -27.22 3.31
C PRO A 156 1.28 -26.47 2.01
N VAL A 157 2.32 -25.85 1.43
CA VAL A 157 2.26 -25.27 0.09
C VAL A 157 2.55 -26.36 -0.94
N ALA A 158 1.55 -26.69 -1.77
CA ALA A 158 1.69 -27.64 -2.86
C ALA A 158 1.60 -26.93 -4.22
N GLY A 159 2.48 -27.32 -5.17
CA GLY A 159 2.47 -26.78 -6.52
C GLY A 159 2.75 -25.28 -6.60
N SER A 160 3.47 -24.74 -5.63
CA SER A 160 3.78 -23.31 -5.53
C SER A 160 4.88 -22.88 -6.50
N THR A 161 4.73 -21.67 -7.04
CA THR A 161 5.82 -20.93 -7.73
C THR A 161 6.76 -20.21 -6.75
N ALA A 162 6.55 -20.35 -5.44
CA ALA A 162 7.33 -19.69 -4.40
C ALA A 162 8.83 -20.06 -4.40
N ALA A 163 9.24 -21.10 -5.12
CA ALA A 163 10.64 -21.45 -5.33
C ALA A 163 11.46 -20.37 -6.09
N PHE A 164 10.82 -19.33 -6.57
CA PHE A 164 11.45 -18.17 -7.22
C PHE A 164 11.58 -16.94 -6.32
N LEU A 165 11.26 -17.05 -5.04
CA LEU A 165 11.42 -15.97 -4.05
C LEU A 165 12.74 -16.10 -3.29
#